data_9c071d5db984cde19af971559304fd5c
#
_entry.id   9c071d5db984cde19af971559304fd5c
#
_cell.length_a   1.000
_cell.length_b   1.000
_cell.length_c   1.000
_cell.angle_alpha   90.00
_cell.angle_beta   90.00
_cell.angle_gamma   90.00
#
_symmetry.space_group_name_H-M   'P 1'
#
loop_
_entity.id
_entity.type
_entity.pdbx_description
1 polymer ?
#
loop_
_entity_poly.entity_id
_entity_poly.type
_entity_poly.pdbx_seq_one_letter_code
_entity_poly.pdbx_strand_id
1 'polypeptide(L)'
;MIINKTIKRIGFNRAAITYDKHAVLQKQISKDLFDRLSLIKIDPNIILDLGSGTGENNSTFKSIYKNKRIINYDFSERMLEQAKTKEKSLFGLKDLFGKCKVSYICGDIEELPFAKNLIDLVWSSSSIQWCTDLNKTLSEIKKSLNFGGLFIFSTFGPKTLNELSNINKSLSNKETVNKFHDMHEIGDMLISNGFSDPVLDSDIYTLTYSNIDKLFLDIKNIGATSSYKSDKQGLMGKGHLKKISMEYEKYKQSGLFPATYEVIFGHAWNMNKNHNFKTFEIKSG
;
A
#
# COMPACT_ATOMS: atom_id res chain seq x y z
N MET A 1 -5.37 18.09 4.22
CA MET A 1 -5.08 18.40 2.77
C MET A 1 -5.71 17.26 1.96
N ILE A 2 -6.62 17.53 1.02
CA ILE A 2 -7.42 16.49 0.33
C ILE A 2 -6.64 15.94 -0.86
N ILE A 3 -6.43 14.62 -0.92
CA ILE A 3 -5.82 13.94 -2.06
C ILE A 3 -6.75 14.06 -3.26
N ASN A 4 -6.22 14.56 -4.39
CA ASN A 4 -7.00 14.60 -5.63
C ASN A 4 -6.93 13.25 -6.35
N LYS A 5 -7.95 12.40 -6.16
CA LYS A 5 -8.05 11.06 -6.75
C LYS A 5 -7.91 11.05 -8.27
N THR A 6 -8.45 12.05 -8.96
CA THR A 6 -8.34 12.14 -10.43
C THR A 6 -6.89 12.33 -10.88
N ILE A 7 -6.15 13.22 -10.21
CA ILE A 7 -4.72 13.42 -10.52
C ILE A 7 -3.92 12.15 -10.23
N LYS A 8 -4.22 11.47 -9.12
CA LYS A 8 -3.57 10.18 -8.78
C LYS A 8 -3.84 9.12 -9.82
N ARG A 9 -5.10 8.93 -10.22
CA ARG A 9 -5.48 7.96 -11.26
C ARG A 9 -4.74 8.22 -12.57
N ILE A 10 -4.64 9.50 -12.98
CA ILE A 10 -3.88 9.88 -14.19
C ILE A 10 -2.39 9.53 -14.01
N GLY A 11 -1.81 9.77 -12.85
CA GLY A 11 -0.42 9.43 -12.53
C GLY A 11 -0.15 7.93 -12.66
N PHE A 12 -0.95 7.09 -12.01
CA PHE A 12 -0.83 5.64 -12.06
C PHE A 12 -1.12 5.08 -13.46
N ASN A 13 -2.14 5.61 -14.17
CA ASN A 13 -2.40 5.23 -15.55
C ASN A 13 -1.18 5.50 -16.48
N ARG A 14 -0.46 6.60 -16.28
CA ARG A 14 0.76 6.90 -17.04
C ARG A 14 1.93 6.00 -16.65
N ALA A 15 2.05 5.69 -15.36
CA ALA A 15 3.13 4.87 -14.83
C ALA A 15 2.97 3.37 -15.16
N ALA A 16 1.78 2.89 -15.51
CA ALA A 16 1.46 1.47 -15.62
C ALA A 16 2.46 0.64 -16.46
N ILE A 17 2.97 1.19 -17.56
CA ILE A 17 3.91 0.50 -18.46
C ILE A 17 5.32 0.37 -17.83
N THR A 18 5.73 1.38 -17.05
CA THR A 18 7.08 1.47 -16.47
C THR A 18 7.12 1.04 -15.01
N TYR A 19 5.96 0.86 -14.39
CA TYR A 19 5.80 0.63 -12.96
C TYR A 19 6.68 -0.51 -12.44
N ASP A 20 6.64 -1.67 -13.08
CA ASP A 20 7.37 -2.86 -12.64
C ASP A 20 8.90 -2.70 -12.62
N LYS A 21 9.43 -1.81 -13.45
CA LYS A 21 10.87 -1.52 -13.51
C LYS A 21 11.31 -0.62 -12.35
N HIS A 22 10.39 0.21 -11.84
CA HIS A 22 10.68 1.23 -10.82
C HIS A 22 10.13 0.89 -9.44
N ALA A 23 9.19 -0.05 -9.35
CA ALA A 23 8.54 -0.46 -8.10
C ALA A 23 9.41 -1.42 -7.26
N VAL A 24 10.72 -1.15 -7.14
CA VAL A 24 11.66 -2.01 -6.39
C VAL A 24 11.28 -2.08 -4.91
N LEU A 25 11.01 -0.93 -4.29
CA LEU A 25 10.59 -0.86 -2.90
C LEU A 25 9.25 -1.58 -2.68
N GLN A 26 8.26 -1.36 -3.55
CA GLN A 26 6.94 -1.96 -3.44
C GLN A 26 7.00 -3.49 -3.53
N LYS A 27 7.87 -4.02 -4.38
CA LYS A 27 8.13 -5.47 -4.48
C LYS A 27 8.74 -6.02 -3.20
N GLN A 28 9.72 -5.32 -2.62
CA GLN A 28 10.31 -5.74 -1.35
C GLN A 28 9.28 -5.69 -0.22
N ILE A 29 8.51 -4.59 -0.11
CA ILE A 29 7.42 -4.47 0.87
C ILE A 29 6.40 -5.60 0.72
N SER A 30 6.02 -5.92 -0.51
CA SER A 30 5.07 -7.02 -0.76
C SER A 30 5.64 -8.37 -0.33
N LYS A 31 6.92 -8.63 -0.60
CA LYS A 31 7.59 -9.84 -0.12
C LYS A 31 7.56 -9.94 1.40
N ASP A 32 7.96 -8.87 2.09
CA ASP A 32 8.01 -8.83 3.55
C ASP A 32 6.60 -8.95 4.17
N LEU A 33 5.56 -8.49 3.45
CA LEU A 33 4.17 -8.69 3.85
C LEU A 33 3.73 -10.16 3.66
N PHE A 34 4.18 -10.86 2.61
CA PHE A 34 3.97 -12.31 2.44
C PHE A 34 4.69 -13.12 3.51
N ASP A 35 5.89 -12.71 3.92
CA ASP A 35 6.61 -13.36 5.01
C ASP A 35 5.79 -13.28 6.31
N ARG A 36 5.16 -12.14 6.61
CA ARG A 36 4.24 -11.97 7.75
C ARG A 36 2.97 -12.80 7.58
N LEU A 37 2.39 -12.86 6.39
CA LEU A 37 1.21 -13.69 6.10
C LEU A 37 1.52 -15.18 6.33
N SER A 38 2.75 -15.63 6.07
CA SER A 38 3.16 -17.02 6.27
C SER A 38 3.12 -17.49 7.72
N LEU A 39 3.16 -16.54 8.67
CA LEU A 39 3.04 -16.80 10.10
C LEU A 39 1.58 -16.94 10.55
N ILE A 40 0.63 -16.61 9.69
CA ILE A 40 -0.81 -16.60 9.99
C ILE A 40 -1.46 -17.81 9.32
N LYS A 41 -2.12 -18.64 10.12
CA LYS A 41 -2.84 -19.80 9.59
C LYS A 41 -4.20 -19.39 9.03
N ILE A 42 -4.30 -19.25 7.70
CA ILE A 42 -5.55 -18.96 6.98
C ILE A 42 -5.61 -19.75 5.67
N ASP A 43 -6.81 -20.23 5.32
CA ASP A 43 -7.12 -20.88 4.03
C ASP A 43 -8.28 -20.15 3.33
N PRO A 44 -8.03 -18.99 2.69
CA PRO A 44 -9.07 -18.17 2.09
C PRO A 44 -9.59 -18.77 0.79
N ASN A 45 -10.92 -18.76 0.56
CA ASN A 45 -11.52 -19.12 -0.72
C ASN A 45 -11.55 -17.94 -1.69
N ILE A 46 -11.73 -16.73 -1.16
CA ILE A 46 -11.77 -15.49 -1.94
C ILE A 46 -10.77 -14.51 -1.36
N ILE A 47 -9.79 -14.15 -2.19
CA ILE A 47 -8.71 -13.20 -1.89
C ILE A 47 -8.99 -11.93 -2.68
N LEU A 48 -9.02 -10.79 -2.00
CA LEU A 48 -9.06 -9.45 -2.59
C LEU A 48 -7.68 -8.81 -2.49
N ASP A 49 -7.00 -8.64 -3.63
CA ASP A 49 -5.78 -7.83 -3.73
C ASP A 49 -6.22 -6.38 -3.99
N LEU A 50 -6.25 -5.59 -2.91
CA LEU A 50 -6.78 -4.22 -2.87
C LEU A 50 -5.67 -3.21 -3.19
N GLY A 51 -5.77 -2.57 -4.35
CA GLY A 51 -4.70 -1.78 -4.96
C GLY A 51 -3.67 -2.68 -5.65
N SER A 52 -4.16 -3.65 -6.41
CA SER A 52 -3.34 -4.72 -7.00
C SER A 52 -2.31 -4.26 -8.04
N GLY A 53 -2.42 -3.02 -8.52
CA GLY A 53 -1.53 -2.48 -9.54
C GLY A 53 -1.45 -3.38 -10.76
N THR A 54 -0.23 -3.74 -11.16
CA THR A 54 0.05 -4.59 -12.30
C THR A 54 -0.08 -6.09 -12.02
N GLY A 55 -0.70 -6.50 -10.90
CA GLY A 55 -0.96 -7.90 -10.54
C GLY A 55 0.28 -8.71 -10.15
N GLU A 56 1.30 -8.05 -9.62
CA GLU A 56 2.58 -8.68 -9.24
C GLU A 56 2.38 -9.85 -8.25
N ASN A 57 1.41 -9.74 -7.36
CA ASN A 57 1.14 -10.71 -6.29
C ASN A 57 0.44 -12.00 -6.78
N ASN A 58 -0.13 -12.01 -7.99
CA ASN A 58 -0.94 -13.12 -8.48
C ASN A 58 -0.18 -14.47 -8.49
N SER A 59 1.09 -14.46 -8.90
CA SER A 59 1.91 -15.66 -8.93
C SER A 59 2.13 -16.25 -7.54
N THR A 60 2.41 -15.39 -6.56
CA THR A 60 2.61 -15.78 -5.16
C THR A 60 1.32 -16.32 -4.55
N PHE A 61 0.18 -15.63 -4.73
CA PHE A 61 -1.11 -16.15 -4.26
C PHE A 61 -1.44 -17.52 -4.85
N LYS A 62 -1.20 -17.73 -6.13
CA LYS A 62 -1.44 -19.03 -6.80
C LYS A 62 -0.54 -20.13 -6.28
N SER A 63 0.68 -19.81 -5.88
CA SER A 63 1.61 -20.79 -5.32
C SER A 63 1.22 -21.22 -3.90
N ILE A 64 0.75 -20.26 -3.08
CA ILE A 64 0.35 -20.49 -1.69
C ILE A 64 -1.05 -21.11 -1.63
N TYR A 65 -2.02 -20.54 -2.36
CA TYR A 65 -3.44 -20.85 -2.29
C TYR A 65 -3.97 -21.46 -3.58
N LYS A 66 -3.92 -22.78 -3.69
CA LYS A 66 -4.38 -23.51 -4.89
C LYS A 66 -5.90 -23.50 -5.02
N ASN A 67 -6.42 -23.40 -6.25
CA ASN A 67 -7.85 -23.47 -6.59
C ASN A 67 -8.72 -22.38 -5.95
N LYS A 68 -8.16 -21.25 -5.58
CA LYS A 68 -8.86 -20.12 -4.97
C LYS A 68 -9.27 -19.06 -5.98
N ARG A 69 -10.09 -18.12 -5.54
CA ARG A 69 -10.50 -16.96 -6.34
C ARG A 69 -9.68 -15.75 -5.91
N ILE A 70 -9.01 -15.10 -6.87
CA ILE A 70 -8.23 -13.88 -6.66
C ILE A 70 -8.94 -12.75 -7.38
N ILE A 71 -9.23 -11.67 -6.69
CA ILE A 71 -9.83 -10.46 -7.22
C ILE A 71 -8.79 -9.37 -7.17
N ASN A 72 -8.26 -8.97 -8.32
CA ASN A 72 -7.43 -7.78 -8.47
C ASN A 72 -8.34 -6.55 -8.53
N TYR A 73 -8.20 -5.66 -7.57
CA TYR A 73 -8.99 -4.43 -7.48
C TYR A 73 -8.07 -3.22 -7.47
N ASP A 74 -8.23 -2.34 -8.44
CA ASP A 74 -7.42 -1.14 -8.55
C ASP A 74 -8.23 0.01 -9.18
N PHE A 75 -7.93 1.25 -8.82
CA PHE A 75 -8.62 2.41 -9.40
C PHE A 75 -8.04 2.84 -10.75
N SER A 76 -6.88 2.29 -11.15
CA SER A 76 -6.23 2.51 -12.44
C SER A 76 -6.54 1.39 -13.41
N GLU A 77 -7.35 1.67 -14.41
CA GLU A 77 -7.70 0.70 -15.45
C GLU A 77 -6.46 0.19 -16.19
N ARG A 78 -5.50 1.08 -16.49
CA ARG A 78 -4.26 0.69 -17.19
C ARG A 78 -3.36 -0.24 -16.37
N MET A 79 -3.38 -0.12 -15.04
CA MET A 79 -2.69 -1.09 -14.17
C MET A 79 -3.31 -2.48 -14.33
N LEU A 80 -4.64 -2.58 -14.31
CA LEU A 80 -5.35 -3.84 -14.49
C LEU A 80 -5.18 -4.43 -15.91
N GLU A 81 -5.04 -3.60 -16.93
CA GLU A 81 -4.70 -4.04 -18.29
C GLU A 81 -3.32 -4.71 -18.32
N GLN A 82 -2.32 -4.12 -17.65
CA GLN A 82 -1.00 -4.74 -17.50
C GLN A 82 -1.09 -6.07 -16.74
N ALA A 83 -1.86 -6.11 -15.65
CA ALA A 83 -2.09 -7.33 -14.88
C ALA A 83 -2.72 -8.46 -15.74
N LYS A 84 -3.74 -8.12 -16.56
CA LYS A 84 -4.35 -9.06 -17.51
C LYS A 84 -3.36 -9.56 -18.57
N THR A 85 -2.50 -8.67 -19.06
CA THR A 85 -1.50 -9.01 -20.08
C THR A 85 -0.45 -9.98 -19.53
N LYS A 86 0.06 -9.72 -18.31
CA LYS A 86 0.97 -10.64 -17.61
C LYS A 86 0.33 -12.01 -17.38
N GLU A 87 -0.91 -12.02 -16.93
CA GLU A 87 -1.64 -13.28 -16.70
C GLU A 87 -1.75 -14.12 -17.97
N LYS A 88 -2.04 -13.49 -19.12
CA LYS A 88 -2.10 -14.17 -20.41
C LYS A 88 -0.75 -14.72 -20.87
N SER A 89 0.34 -14.00 -20.62
CA SER A 89 1.70 -14.45 -21.02
C SER A 89 2.18 -15.68 -20.25
N LEU A 90 1.64 -15.90 -19.04
CA LEU A 90 1.93 -17.07 -18.20
C LEU A 90 1.04 -18.30 -18.56
N PHE A 91 0.21 -18.23 -19.60
CA PHE A 91 -0.80 -19.22 -19.93
C PHE A 91 -0.23 -20.63 -20.20
N GLY A 92 1.05 -20.77 -20.59
CA GLY A 92 1.73 -22.05 -20.82
C GLY A 92 2.23 -22.77 -19.55
N LEU A 93 2.24 -22.10 -18.39
CA LEU A 93 2.71 -22.63 -17.11
C LEU A 93 1.55 -22.92 -16.12
N LYS A 94 0.30 -22.79 -16.57
CA LYS A 94 -0.91 -22.83 -15.71
C LYS A 94 -1.18 -24.16 -15.02
N ASP A 95 -0.73 -25.26 -15.60
CA ASP A 95 -0.97 -26.59 -15.03
C ASP A 95 -0.15 -26.88 -13.78
N LEU A 96 0.90 -26.10 -13.53
CA LEU A 96 1.78 -26.26 -12.36
C LEU A 96 1.24 -25.60 -11.08
N PHE A 97 0.37 -24.56 -11.19
CA PHE A 97 -0.04 -23.74 -10.05
C PHE A 97 -1.49 -23.89 -9.61
N GLY A 98 -2.22 -24.88 -10.17
CA GLY A 98 -3.65 -25.07 -9.87
C GLY A 98 -4.55 -24.06 -10.62
N LYS A 99 -5.88 -24.32 -10.64
CA LYS A 99 -6.87 -23.54 -11.41
C LYS A 99 -7.41 -22.34 -10.60
N CYS A 100 -6.55 -21.43 -10.13
CA CYS A 100 -7.04 -20.18 -9.52
C CYS A 100 -7.79 -19.33 -10.55
N LYS A 101 -8.98 -18.83 -10.16
CA LYS A 101 -9.74 -17.89 -10.98
C LYS A 101 -9.33 -16.46 -10.63
N VAL A 102 -8.72 -15.75 -11.58
CA VAL A 102 -8.33 -14.35 -11.41
C VAL A 102 -9.36 -13.44 -12.06
N SER A 103 -9.87 -12.47 -11.31
CA SER A 103 -10.80 -11.45 -11.78
C SER A 103 -10.18 -10.06 -11.61
N TYR A 104 -10.63 -9.08 -12.42
CA TYR A 104 -10.09 -7.73 -12.41
C TYR A 104 -11.25 -6.73 -12.36
N ILE A 105 -11.27 -5.89 -11.35
CA ILE A 105 -12.33 -4.92 -11.10
C ILE A 105 -11.68 -3.54 -10.92
N CYS A 106 -12.09 -2.58 -11.75
CA CYS A 106 -11.66 -1.20 -11.61
C CYS A 106 -12.63 -0.44 -10.69
N GLY A 107 -12.09 0.16 -9.61
CA GLY A 107 -12.92 0.90 -8.67
C GLY A 107 -12.14 1.61 -7.58
N ASP A 108 -12.85 2.36 -6.75
CA ASP A 108 -12.30 3.12 -5.63
C ASP A 108 -12.34 2.30 -4.35
N ILE A 109 -11.21 2.20 -3.65
CA ILE A 109 -11.11 1.45 -2.39
C ILE A 109 -11.96 2.04 -1.25
N GLU A 110 -12.40 3.29 -1.38
CA GLU A 110 -13.32 3.92 -0.45
C GLU A 110 -14.81 3.59 -0.74
N GLU A 111 -15.09 2.83 -1.82
CA GLU A 111 -16.44 2.42 -2.21
C GLU A 111 -16.40 1.02 -2.83
N LEU A 112 -16.22 0.00 -1.97
CA LEU A 112 -16.08 -1.38 -2.43
C LEU A 112 -17.42 -1.95 -2.90
N PRO A 113 -17.52 -2.50 -4.13
CA PRO A 113 -18.77 -3.00 -4.71
C PRO A 113 -19.10 -4.42 -4.26
N PHE A 114 -18.57 -4.86 -3.13
CA PHE A 114 -18.73 -6.24 -2.66
C PHE A 114 -19.89 -6.39 -1.68
N ALA A 115 -20.55 -7.53 -1.75
CA ALA A 115 -21.55 -7.92 -0.76
C ALA A 115 -20.88 -8.02 0.63
N LYS A 116 -21.69 -7.85 1.68
CA LYS A 116 -21.24 -8.07 3.06
C LYS A 116 -20.80 -9.53 3.23
N ASN A 117 -19.74 -9.74 4.01
CA ASN A 117 -19.25 -11.06 4.38
C ASN A 117 -18.97 -11.98 3.17
N LEU A 118 -18.25 -11.44 2.16
CA LEU A 118 -17.91 -12.19 0.94
C LEU A 118 -16.44 -12.59 0.87
N ILE A 119 -15.54 -11.78 1.42
CA ILE A 119 -14.09 -11.89 1.24
C ILE A 119 -13.46 -12.57 2.46
N ASP A 120 -12.59 -13.55 2.25
CA ASP A 120 -11.90 -14.23 3.35
C ASP A 120 -10.55 -13.57 3.68
N LEU A 121 -9.87 -13.04 2.68
CA LEU A 121 -8.59 -12.34 2.83
C LEU A 121 -8.62 -11.06 2.01
N VAL A 122 -8.48 -9.91 2.66
CA VAL A 122 -8.15 -8.64 2.03
C VAL A 122 -6.66 -8.39 2.23
N TRP A 123 -5.95 -8.34 1.12
CA TRP A 123 -4.54 -7.98 1.04
C TRP A 123 -4.42 -6.58 0.46
N SER A 124 -3.58 -5.73 1.06
CA SER A 124 -3.30 -4.40 0.50
C SER A 124 -1.85 -4.01 0.72
N SER A 125 -1.03 -4.08 -0.32
CA SER A 125 0.38 -3.71 -0.25
C SER A 125 0.62 -2.32 -0.84
N SER A 126 1.09 -1.39 -0.02
CA SER A 126 1.45 -0.01 -0.44
C SER A 126 0.33 0.71 -1.20
N SER A 127 -0.92 0.56 -0.74
CA SER A 127 -2.10 1.09 -1.43
C SER A 127 -2.95 2.03 -0.57
N ILE A 128 -3.25 1.69 0.68
CA ILE A 128 -4.19 2.45 1.52
C ILE A 128 -3.72 3.86 1.87
N GLN A 129 -2.45 4.19 1.72
CA GLN A 129 -1.92 5.57 1.88
C GLN A 129 -2.46 6.55 0.83
N TRP A 130 -3.12 6.07 -0.20
CA TRP A 130 -3.72 6.89 -1.26
C TRP A 130 -5.19 7.19 -1.02
N CYS A 131 -5.77 6.67 0.07
CA CYS A 131 -7.13 7.01 0.47
C CYS A 131 -7.25 8.49 0.85
N THR A 132 -8.39 9.06 0.55
CA THR A 132 -8.78 10.39 1.06
C THR A 132 -9.30 10.28 2.49
N ASP A 133 -10.03 9.19 2.77
CA ASP A 133 -10.60 8.85 4.06
C ASP A 133 -10.27 7.39 4.40
N LEU A 134 -9.28 7.19 5.27
CA LEU A 134 -8.87 5.85 5.71
C LEU A 134 -9.96 5.18 6.55
N ASN A 135 -10.69 5.92 7.39
CA ASN A 135 -11.78 5.34 8.18
C ASN A 135 -12.89 4.77 7.29
N LYS A 136 -13.29 5.51 6.25
CA LYS A 136 -14.25 5.02 5.26
C LYS A 136 -13.74 3.75 4.58
N THR A 137 -12.48 3.73 4.17
CA THR A 137 -11.85 2.55 3.55
C THR A 137 -11.87 1.34 4.49
N LEU A 138 -11.48 1.51 5.75
CA LEU A 138 -11.49 0.44 6.76
C LEU A 138 -12.91 -0.08 7.02
N SER A 139 -13.90 0.81 7.05
CA SER A 139 -15.31 0.42 7.17
C SER A 139 -15.78 -0.44 5.99
N GLU A 140 -15.45 -0.08 4.75
CA GLU A 140 -15.80 -0.86 3.56
C GLU A 140 -15.08 -2.22 3.54
N ILE A 141 -13.79 -2.27 3.92
CA ILE A 141 -13.05 -3.53 4.06
C ILE A 141 -13.72 -4.42 5.12
N LYS A 142 -14.00 -3.87 6.31
CA LYS A 142 -14.66 -4.60 7.40
C LYS A 142 -16.00 -5.19 6.98
N LYS A 143 -16.80 -4.42 6.27
CA LYS A 143 -18.11 -4.81 5.75
C LYS A 143 -18.01 -5.96 4.74
N SER A 144 -16.98 -5.97 3.89
CA SER A 144 -16.79 -6.98 2.85
C SER A 144 -16.18 -8.28 3.38
N LEU A 145 -15.44 -8.22 4.49
CA LEU A 145 -14.80 -9.39 5.09
C LEU A 145 -15.80 -10.34 5.72
N ASN A 146 -15.63 -11.64 5.46
CA ASN A 146 -16.31 -12.72 6.17
C ASN A 146 -15.99 -12.69 7.66
N PHE A 147 -16.86 -13.30 8.45
CA PHE A 147 -16.52 -13.62 9.84
C PHE A 147 -15.31 -14.56 9.88
N GLY A 148 -14.30 -14.22 10.68
CA GLY A 148 -13.00 -14.90 10.67
C GLY A 148 -12.10 -14.53 9.50
N GLY A 149 -12.50 -13.57 8.67
CA GLY A 149 -11.67 -13.04 7.58
C GLY A 149 -10.55 -12.12 8.08
N LEU A 150 -9.46 -12.10 7.33
CA LEU A 150 -8.24 -11.36 7.63
C LEU A 150 -8.10 -10.15 6.72
N PHE A 151 -7.81 -8.99 7.29
CA PHE A 151 -7.23 -7.85 6.60
C PHE A 151 -5.74 -7.79 6.93
N ILE A 152 -4.87 -7.83 5.91
CA ILE A 152 -3.42 -7.67 6.04
C ILE A 152 -2.93 -6.61 5.05
N PHE A 153 -2.09 -5.70 5.51
CA PHE A 153 -1.70 -4.54 4.72
C PHE A 153 -0.29 -4.03 5.02
N SER A 154 0.22 -3.25 4.08
CA SER A 154 1.33 -2.33 4.31
C SER A 154 0.95 -0.92 3.86
N THR A 155 1.49 0.08 4.56
CA THR A 155 1.31 1.50 4.25
C THR A 155 2.56 2.28 4.64
N PHE A 156 2.65 3.54 4.22
CA PHE A 156 3.76 4.40 4.64
C PHE A 156 3.45 5.11 5.95
N GLY A 157 4.51 5.27 6.76
CA GLY A 157 4.49 6.03 8.00
C GLY A 157 5.08 7.44 7.86
N PRO A 158 4.99 8.26 8.93
CA PRO A 158 5.32 9.68 8.92
C PRO A 158 6.80 10.00 8.63
N LYS A 159 7.72 9.05 8.84
CA LYS A 159 9.15 9.27 8.53
C LYS A 159 9.48 9.07 7.05
N THR A 160 8.51 8.74 6.21
CA THR A 160 8.71 8.55 4.77
C THR A 160 9.14 9.85 4.10
N LEU A 161 10.27 9.79 3.34
CA LEU A 161 10.88 10.93 2.68
C LEU A 161 11.14 12.13 3.63
N ASN A 162 11.56 11.84 4.87
CA ASN A 162 11.83 12.85 5.88
C ASN A 162 12.92 13.85 5.45
N GLU A 163 13.93 13.42 4.68
CA GLU A 163 14.95 14.28 4.11
C GLU A 163 14.33 15.36 3.22
N LEU A 164 13.47 14.94 2.29
CA LEU A 164 12.77 15.83 1.39
C LEU A 164 11.76 16.73 2.13
N SER A 165 11.06 16.18 3.11
CA SER A 165 10.13 16.93 3.95
C SER A 165 10.83 18.05 4.73
N ASN A 166 11.98 17.76 5.35
CA ASN A 166 12.76 18.73 6.13
C ASN A 166 13.31 19.85 5.23
N ILE A 167 13.83 19.51 4.05
CA ILE A 167 14.32 20.48 3.06
C ILE A 167 13.17 21.40 2.62
N ASN A 168 12.01 20.86 2.30
CA ASN A 168 10.88 21.68 1.86
C ASN A 168 10.37 22.60 2.96
N LYS A 169 10.33 22.14 4.21
CA LYS A 169 10.00 22.99 5.36
C LYS A 169 10.98 24.16 5.51
N SER A 170 12.29 23.93 5.33
CA SER A 170 13.28 24.99 5.43
C SER A 170 13.23 25.99 4.28
N LEU A 171 12.89 25.56 3.06
CA LEU A 171 12.91 26.40 1.86
C LEU A 171 11.62 27.23 1.65
N SER A 172 10.45 26.73 2.05
CA SER A 172 9.18 27.32 1.65
C SER A 172 8.05 27.27 2.69
N ASN A 173 8.28 26.73 3.87
CA ASN A 173 7.22 26.45 4.86
C ASN A 173 6.01 25.66 4.28
N LYS A 174 6.19 25.00 3.13
CA LYS A 174 5.14 24.21 2.48
C LYS A 174 5.40 22.72 2.65
N GLU A 175 4.38 22.01 3.08
CA GLU A 175 4.40 20.56 3.06
C GLU A 175 4.21 20.07 1.62
N THR A 176 5.22 19.39 1.09
CA THR A 176 5.19 18.82 -0.27
C THR A 176 5.20 17.30 -0.28
N VAL A 177 5.41 16.68 0.87
CA VAL A 177 5.29 15.24 1.08
C VAL A 177 3.91 14.95 1.66
N ASN A 178 3.29 13.83 1.26
CA ASN A 178 2.02 13.38 1.85
C ASN A 178 2.18 13.21 3.36
N LYS A 179 1.16 13.62 4.11
CA LYS A 179 1.04 13.25 5.54
C LYS A 179 0.53 11.82 5.60
N PHE A 180 1.32 10.98 6.24
CA PHE A 180 0.94 9.61 6.52
C PHE A 180 0.53 9.47 7.99
N HIS A 181 -0.43 8.61 8.27
CA HIS A 181 -0.81 8.24 9.61
C HIS A 181 0.31 7.48 10.31
N ASP A 182 0.43 7.68 11.62
CA ASP A 182 1.34 6.85 12.40
C ASP A 182 0.69 5.50 12.76
N MET A 183 1.50 4.61 13.31
CA MET A 183 1.09 3.26 13.63
C MET A 183 -0.02 3.23 14.70
N HIS A 184 -0.01 4.14 15.68
CA HIS A 184 -1.01 4.20 16.74
C HIS A 184 -2.34 4.71 16.18
N GLU A 185 -2.32 5.76 15.36
CA GLU A 185 -3.52 6.27 14.68
C GLU A 185 -4.21 5.18 13.84
N ILE A 186 -3.43 4.39 13.09
CA ILE A 186 -3.96 3.28 12.28
C ILE A 186 -4.55 2.20 13.19
N GLY A 187 -3.89 1.86 14.29
CA GLY A 187 -4.37 0.90 15.27
C GLY A 187 -5.72 1.31 15.87
N ASP A 188 -5.84 2.57 16.27
CA ASP A 188 -7.08 3.14 16.82
C ASP A 188 -8.21 3.15 15.77
N MET A 189 -7.89 3.47 14.51
CA MET A 189 -8.86 3.41 13.42
C MET A 189 -9.34 1.96 13.16
N LEU A 190 -8.48 0.96 13.23
CA LEU A 190 -8.86 -0.43 13.09
C LEU A 190 -9.83 -0.85 14.21
N ILE A 191 -9.51 -0.53 15.47
CA ILE A 191 -10.36 -0.83 16.62
C ILE A 191 -11.71 -0.13 16.52
N SER A 192 -11.73 1.18 16.18
CA SER A 192 -12.95 1.97 16.05
C SER A 192 -13.87 1.48 14.93
N ASN A 193 -13.29 0.91 13.85
CA ASN A 193 -14.03 0.26 12.77
C ASN A 193 -14.44 -1.19 13.09
N GLY A 194 -14.21 -1.66 14.33
CA GLY A 194 -14.67 -2.96 14.81
C GLY A 194 -13.82 -4.15 14.37
N PHE A 195 -12.57 -3.93 13.95
CA PHE A 195 -11.62 -5.02 13.79
C PHE A 195 -11.17 -5.55 15.15
N SER A 196 -10.81 -6.83 15.19
CA SER A 196 -10.28 -7.52 16.36
C SER A 196 -8.80 -7.79 16.20
N ASP A 197 -8.10 -7.77 17.33
CA ASP A 197 -6.70 -8.17 17.45
C ASP A 197 -5.77 -7.50 16.42
N PRO A 198 -5.79 -6.17 16.28
CA PRO A 198 -4.88 -5.49 15.37
C PRO A 198 -3.43 -5.65 15.88
N VAL A 199 -2.58 -6.13 14.99
CA VAL A 199 -1.13 -6.22 15.21
C VAL A 199 -0.45 -5.35 14.16
N LEU A 200 0.40 -4.44 14.61
CA LEU A 200 1.13 -3.54 13.74
C LEU A 200 2.61 -3.53 14.13
N ASP A 201 3.46 -3.44 13.13
CA ASP A 201 4.90 -3.20 13.27
C ASP A 201 5.37 -2.24 12.18
N SER A 202 6.59 -1.71 12.30
CA SER A 202 7.14 -0.83 11.28
C SER A 202 8.62 -1.10 11.03
N ASP A 203 9.00 -1.01 9.75
CA ASP A 203 10.39 -1.12 9.29
C ASP A 203 10.82 0.15 8.54
N ILE A 204 12.12 0.43 8.59
CA ILE A 204 12.73 1.54 7.84
C ILE A 204 13.49 0.98 6.65
N TYR A 205 13.11 1.42 5.45
CA TYR A 205 13.79 1.13 4.20
C TYR A 205 14.52 2.37 3.72
N THR A 206 15.76 2.23 3.29
CA THR A 206 16.51 3.33 2.70
C THR A 206 16.93 2.96 1.28
N LEU A 207 16.40 3.68 0.30
CA LEU A 207 16.89 3.63 -1.07
C LEU A 207 18.01 4.67 -1.24
N THR A 208 19.03 4.34 -2.00
CA THR A 208 20.15 5.25 -2.25
C THR A 208 20.28 5.54 -3.74
N TYR A 209 20.57 6.79 -4.07
CA TYR A 209 20.62 7.29 -5.45
C TYR A 209 21.96 7.96 -5.73
N SER A 210 22.50 7.76 -6.93
CA SER A 210 23.75 8.43 -7.35
C SER A 210 23.57 9.94 -7.63
N ASN A 211 22.34 10.36 -7.89
CA ASN A 211 21.95 11.77 -7.97
C ASN A 211 20.48 11.94 -7.62
N ILE A 212 20.09 13.17 -7.26
CA ILE A 212 18.76 13.49 -6.81
C ILE A 212 17.70 13.40 -7.93
N ASP A 213 18.09 13.60 -9.19
CA ASP A 213 17.17 13.54 -10.32
C ASP A 213 16.61 12.11 -10.49
N LYS A 214 17.42 11.09 -10.18
CA LYS A 214 16.98 9.68 -10.18
C LYS A 214 15.92 9.43 -9.12
N LEU A 215 16.05 10.00 -7.92
CA LEU A 215 15.02 9.93 -6.89
C LEU A 215 13.69 10.51 -7.39
N PHE A 216 13.72 11.72 -7.96
CA PHE A 216 12.50 12.35 -8.49
C PHE A 216 11.91 11.57 -9.67
N LEU A 217 12.76 10.98 -10.50
CA LEU A 217 12.35 10.16 -11.63
C LEU A 217 11.63 8.88 -11.14
N ASP A 218 12.15 8.22 -10.13
CA ASP A 218 11.54 7.02 -9.54
C ASP A 218 10.18 7.34 -8.92
N ILE A 219 10.09 8.37 -8.08
CA ILE A 219 8.80 8.83 -7.51
C ILE A 219 7.78 9.11 -8.61
N LYS A 220 8.21 9.71 -9.73
CA LYS A 220 7.34 9.98 -10.88
C LYS A 220 6.92 8.70 -11.61
N ASN A 221 7.85 7.77 -11.82
CA ASN A 221 7.63 6.56 -12.61
C ASN A 221 6.76 5.51 -11.89
N ILE A 222 6.69 5.56 -10.56
CA ILE A 222 5.72 4.76 -9.77
C ILE A 222 4.36 5.46 -9.58
N GLY A 223 4.16 6.65 -10.18
CA GLY A 223 2.90 7.41 -10.06
C GLY A 223 2.70 8.11 -8.71
N ALA A 224 3.71 8.07 -7.82
CA ALA A 224 3.63 8.58 -6.45
C ALA A 224 3.86 10.11 -6.33
N THR A 225 3.76 10.86 -7.41
CA THR A 225 3.90 12.32 -7.37
C THR A 225 2.82 12.96 -6.49
N SER A 226 3.17 14.06 -5.81
CA SER A 226 2.26 14.83 -4.97
C SER A 226 0.97 15.18 -5.72
N SER A 227 -0.18 14.87 -5.12
CA SER A 227 -1.52 15.12 -5.67
C SER A 227 -2.18 16.36 -5.09
N TYR A 228 -1.43 17.17 -4.37
CA TYR A 228 -1.96 18.41 -3.83
C TYR A 228 -2.13 19.44 -4.94
N LYS A 229 -3.36 19.96 -5.09
CA LYS A 229 -3.55 21.23 -5.79
C LYS A 229 -2.84 22.31 -4.97
N SER A 230 -1.71 22.81 -5.45
CA SER A 230 -1.31 24.16 -5.04
C SER A 230 -2.26 25.12 -5.77
N ASP A 231 -2.83 26.08 -5.06
CA ASP A 231 -3.68 27.14 -5.62
C ASP A 231 -2.96 28.01 -6.67
N LYS A 232 -1.69 27.77 -6.89
CA LYS A 232 -0.90 28.32 -7.98
C LYS A 232 -0.35 27.18 -8.81
N GLN A 233 -0.97 26.97 -9.98
CA GLN A 233 -0.43 26.16 -11.08
C GLN A 233 0.93 26.73 -11.49
N GLY A 234 1.98 26.29 -10.82
CA GLY A 234 3.35 26.48 -11.24
C GLY A 234 4.02 25.12 -11.09
N LEU A 235 4.48 24.53 -12.20
CA LEU A 235 5.57 23.55 -12.17
C LEU A 235 6.54 24.00 -11.09
N MET A 236 7.00 23.09 -10.21
CA MET A 236 8.14 23.37 -9.35
C MET A 236 9.23 23.91 -10.26
N GLY A 237 9.44 25.25 -10.25
CA GLY A 237 10.32 25.87 -11.22
C GLY A 237 11.72 25.27 -11.12
N LYS A 238 12.46 25.18 -12.23
CA LYS A 238 13.82 24.63 -12.26
C LYS A 238 14.71 25.21 -11.13
N GLY A 239 14.46 26.46 -10.73
CA GLY A 239 15.13 27.09 -9.60
C GLY A 239 14.81 26.48 -8.23
N HIS A 240 13.57 26.02 -8.01
CA HIS A 240 13.21 25.36 -6.75
C HIS A 240 13.82 23.95 -6.66
N LEU A 241 13.77 23.18 -7.74
CA LEU A 241 14.46 21.87 -7.81
C LEU A 241 15.96 22.01 -7.56
N LYS A 242 16.60 23.02 -8.12
CA LYS A 242 18.02 23.30 -7.89
C LYS A 242 18.30 23.59 -6.40
N LYS A 243 17.44 24.37 -5.74
CA LYS A 243 17.57 24.63 -4.29
C LYS A 243 17.42 23.34 -3.46
N ILE A 244 16.43 22.51 -3.79
CA ILE A 244 16.27 21.20 -3.12
C ILE A 244 17.52 20.34 -3.31
N SER A 245 18.05 20.26 -4.53
CA SER A 245 19.26 19.47 -4.82
C SER A 245 20.46 19.94 -4.01
N MET A 246 20.64 21.27 -3.89
CA MET A 246 21.74 21.85 -3.07
C MET A 246 21.57 21.52 -1.58
N GLU A 247 20.36 21.62 -1.04
CA GLU A 247 20.08 21.29 0.36
C GLU A 247 20.19 19.79 0.65
N TYR A 248 19.86 18.95 -0.34
CA TYR A 248 19.94 17.49 -0.19
C TYR A 248 21.38 16.98 -0.07
N GLU A 249 22.39 17.75 -0.56
CA GLU A 249 23.82 17.40 -0.36
C GLU A 249 24.19 17.20 1.10
N LYS A 250 23.48 17.85 2.05
CA LYS A 250 23.68 17.69 3.51
C LYS A 250 23.33 16.30 4.01
N TYR A 251 22.47 15.56 3.29
CA TYR A 251 22.05 14.19 3.63
C TYR A 251 22.88 13.12 2.93
N LYS A 252 23.81 13.51 2.05
CA LYS A 252 24.64 12.57 1.29
C LYS A 252 25.49 11.69 2.18
N GLN A 253 25.43 10.39 1.98
CA GLN A 253 26.20 9.39 2.72
C GLN A 253 27.01 8.55 1.75
N SER A 254 28.31 8.43 1.94
CA SER A 254 29.21 7.67 1.06
C SER A 254 29.04 7.98 -0.43
N GLY A 255 28.78 9.26 -0.76
CA GLY A 255 28.57 9.71 -2.14
C GLY A 255 27.18 9.47 -2.73
N LEU A 256 26.25 8.87 -1.96
CA LEU A 256 24.88 8.56 -2.39
C LEU A 256 23.85 9.40 -1.62
N PHE A 257 22.73 9.67 -2.27
CA PHE A 257 21.58 10.39 -1.71
C PHE A 257 20.59 9.37 -1.14
N PRO A 258 20.38 9.32 0.19
CA PRO A 258 19.40 8.45 0.81
C PRO A 258 17.98 8.96 0.58
N ALA A 259 17.02 8.07 0.48
CA ALA A 259 15.60 8.34 0.59
C ALA A 259 15.01 7.33 1.56
N THR A 260 14.58 7.82 2.71
CA THR A 260 14.04 7.00 3.80
C THR A 260 12.55 6.76 3.62
N TYR A 261 12.12 5.52 3.82
CA TYR A 261 10.73 5.11 3.81
C TYR A 261 10.42 4.35 5.10
N GLU A 262 9.52 4.86 5.90
CA GLU A 262 8.92 4.12 7.00
C GLU A 262 7.73 3.34 6.45
N VAL A 263 7.75 2.04 6.64
CA VAL A 263 6.67 1.15 6.19
C VAL A 263 6.04 0.53 7.41
N ILE A 264 4.75 0.76 7.58
CA ILE A 264 3.92 0.16 8.61
C ILE A 264 3.27 -1.08 7.99
N PHE A 265 3.47 -2.22 8.62
CA PHE A 265 2.78 -3.46 8.33
C PHE A 265 1.71 -3.69 9.38
N GLY A 266 0.57 -4.21 8.96
CA GLY A 266 -0.50 -4.48 9.89
C GLY A 266 -1.41 -5.60 9.45
N HIS A 267 -2.03 -6.26 10.42
CA HIS A 267 -3.15 -7.14 10.17
C HIS A 267 -4.20 -7.04 11.27
N ALA A 268 -5.45 -7.35 10.92
CA ALA A 268 -6.56 -7.38 11.87
C ALA A 268 -7.67 -8.32 11.35
N TRP A 269 -8.50 -8.83 12.25
CA TRP A 269 -9.51 -9.82 11.96
C TRP A 269 -10.93 -9.25 11.97
N ASN A 270 -11.82 -9.85 11.19
CA ASN A 270 -13.25 -9.64 11.34
C ASN A 270 -13.82 -10.72 12.28
N MET A 271 -13.74 -10.50 13.60
CA MET A 271 -14.33 -11.38 14.60
C MET A 271 -15.40 -10.67 15.41
N ASN A 272 -16.32 -11.40 16.05
CA ASN A 272 -17.21 -10.84 17.04
C ASN A 272 -16.42 -10.51 18.32
N LYS A 273 -16.74 -9.38 18.96
CA LYS A 273 -16.14 -8.96 20.25
C LYS A 273 -16.42 -9.92 21.43
N ASN A 274 -17.13 -11.03 21.21
CA ASN A 274 -17.41 -12.02 22.24
C ASN A 274 -16.25 -13.01 22.40
N HIS A 275 -15.01 -12.53 22.52
CA HIS A 275 -13.97 -13.35 23.12
C HIS A 275 -14.26 -13.42 24.62
N ASN A 276 -14.67 -14.57 25.10
CA ASN A 276 -14.72 -14.91 26.52
C ASN A 276 -13.32 -14.71 27.10
N PHE A 277 -13.10 -13.60 27.78
CA PHE A 277 -11.93 -13.43 28.63
C PHE A 277 -11.99 -14.56 29.67
N LYS A 278 -11.01 -15.46 29.64
CA LYS A 278 -10.83 -16.39 30.72
C LYS A 278 -10.34 -15.60 31.93
N THR A 279 -11.23 -15.30 32.86
CA THR A 279 -10.89 -14.70 34.14
C THR A 279 -10.23 -15.77 34.99
N PHE A 280 -8.99 -15.58 35.36
CA PHE A 280 -8.32 -16.41 36.36
C PHE A 280 -8.41 -15.70 37.71
N GLU A 281 -9.07 -16.29 38.67
CA GLU A 281 -9.00 -15.86 40.08
C GLU A 281 -7.61 -16.24 40.62
N ILE A 282 -6.80 -15.23 40.94
CA ILE A 282 -5.58 -15.47 41.73
C ILE A 282 -6.04 -15.59 43.17
N LYS A 283 -6.10 -16.79 43.71
CA LYS A 283 -6.25 -16.99 45.15
C LYS A 283 -4.97 -16.54 45.81
N SER A 284 -5.01 -15.40 46.53
CA SER A 284 -3.96 -15.00 47.45
C SER A 284 -3.88 -16.03 48.57
N GLY A 285 -2.75 -16.71 48.68
CA GLY A 285 -2.40 -17.60 49.80
C GLY A 285 -2.04 -16.79 51.04
#